data_2c9ba55b13ee7704849abb6a7e84bb57
#
_entry.id   2c9ba55b13ee7704849abb6a7e84bb57
#
_cell.length_a   1.000
_cell.length_b   1.000
_cell.length_c   1.000
_cell.angle_alpha   90.00
_cell.angle_beta   90.00
_cell.angle_gamma   90.00
#
_symmetry.space_group_name_H-M   'P 1'
#
loop_
_entity.id
_entity.type
_entity.pdbx_description
1 polymer ?
#
loop_
_entity_poly.entity_id
_entity_poly.type
_entity_poly.pdbx_seq_one_letter_code
_entity_poly.pdbx_strand_id
1 'polypeptide(L)'
;MQTNENPIWSMVETKREAFIGLADRIFDMPEIAYTETRSCAEHTQMLRAEGFRIKENAAGIPTAVIGEAGQGGPVIAILGEYDALPGLSQQPGLAEPKMVDTSGFGHGCGHNLLGSAAMLAATAIKDWIEAEGIEARVRYYGCPAEEGGAAKTYMVREG
;
A
#
# COMPACT_ATOMS: atom_id res chain seq x y z
N MET A 1 7.87 29.11 5.64
CA MET A 1 7.38 27.79 6.10
C MET A 1 8.29 27.37 7.24
N GLN A 2 7.77 27.15 8.45
CA GLN A 2 8.56 26.48 9.48
C GLN A 2 8.83 25.06 8.98
N THR A 3 10.08 24.70 8.80
CA THR A 3 10.49 23.33 8.57
C THR A 3 10.12 22.54 9.81
N ASN A 4 9.30 21.53 9.66
CA ASN A 4 8.95 20.63 10.76
C ASN A 4 10.21 19.84 11.11
N GLU A 5 10.83 20.14 12.26
CA GLU A 5 12.11 19.55 12.67
C GLU A 5 11.99 18.11 13.20
N ASN A 6 10.80 17.50 13.08
CA ASN A 6 10.61 16.12 13.47
C ASN A 6 11.40 15.18 12.54
N PRO A 7 12.32 14.34 13.04
CA PRO A 7 13.16 13.45 12.25
C PRO A 7 12.38 12.48 11.36
N ILE A 8 11.13 12.15 11.73
CA ILE A 8 10.23 11.30 10.92
C ILE A 8 9.97 11.93 9.54
N TRP A 9 9.86 13.25 9.44
CA TRP A 9 9.66 13.90 8.13
C TRP A 9 10.85 13.74 7.20
N SER A 10 12.07 13.72 7.74
CA SER A 10 13.26 13.43 6.94
C SER A 10 13.27 11.98 6.44
N MET A 11 12.84 11.02 7.27
CA MET A 11 12.72 9.60 6.88
C MET A 11 11.71 9.45 5.73
N VAL A 12 10.56 10.11 5.83
CA VAL A 12 9.54 10.11 4.76
C VAL A 12 10.09 10.73 3.48
N GLU A 13 10.75 11.90 3.58
CA GLU A 13 11.24 12.63 2.41
C GLU A 13 12.32 11.86 1.65
N THR A 14 13.20 11.13 2.33
CA THR A 14 14.22 10.30 1.67
C THR A 14 13.64 9.17 0.81
N LYS A 15 12.42 8.74 1.08
CA LYS A 15 11.74 7.65 0.38
C LYS A 15 10.69 8.13 -0.63
N ARG A 16 10.44 9.41 -0.66
CA ARG A 16 9.36 10.04 -1.44
C ARG A 16 9.27 9.55 -2.88
N GLU A 17 10.37 9.63 -3.63
CA GLU A 17 10.37 9.28 -5.06
C GLU A 17 10.06 7.78 -5.29
N ALA A 18 10.53 6.90 -4.43
CA ALA A 18 10.26 5.46 -4.54
C ALA A 18 8.78 5.16 -4.35
N PHE A 19 8.12 5.83 -3.38
CA PHE A 19 6.71 5.61 -3.08
C PHE A 19 5.76 6.34 -4.03
N ILE A 20 6.15 7.50 -4.56
CA ILE A 20 5.44 8.12 -5.69
C ILE A 20 5.49 7.19 -6.90
N GLY A 21 6.68 6.67 -7.24
CA GLY A 21 6.82 5.71 -8.33
C GLY A 21 6.02 4.42 -8.14
N LEU A 22 5.83 3.94 -6.90
CA LEU A 22 4.94 2.82 -6.60
C LEU A 22 3.48 3.18 -6.94
N ALA A 23 3.01 4.34 -6.48
CA ALA A 23 1.65 4.81 -6.73
C ALA A 23 1.38 4.98 -8.23
N ASP A 24 2.33 5.54 -8.98
CA ASP A 24 2.22 5.74 -10.42
C ASP A 24 2.16 4.41 -11.17
N ARG A 25 3.02 3.43 -10.83
CA ARG A 25 2.97 2.11 -11.46
C ARG A 25 1.65 1.38 -11.22
N ILE A 26 1.08 1.49 -10.02
CA ILE A 26 -0.23 0.89 -9.72
C ILE A 26 -1.33 1.63 -10.47
N PHE A 27 -1.26 2.96 -10.58
CA PHE A 27 -2.19 3.76 -11.38
C PHE A 27 -2.23 3.29 -12.84
N ASP A 28 -1.07 3.00 -13.43
CA ASP A 28 -0.92 2.59 -14.83
C ASP A 28 -1.37 1.13 -15.11
N MET A 29 -1.64 0.35 -14.06
CA MET A 29 -2.08 -1.05 -14.20
C MET A 29 -3.30 -1.36 -13.33
N PRO A 30 -4.44 -0.68 -13.54
CA PRO A 30 -5.61 -0.82 -12.70
C PRO A 30 -6.17 -2.25 -12.76
N GLU A 31 -6.31 -2.88 -11.59
CA GLU A 31 -6.83 -4.23 -11.41
C GLU A 31 -7.99 -4.20 -10.43
N ILE A 32 -9.11 -4.84 -10.76
CA ILE A 32 -10.31 -4.84 -9.92
C ILE A 32 -10.26 -5.94 -8.84
N ALA A 33 -11.19 -5.84 -7.92
CA ALA A 33 -11.34 -6.71 -6.74
C ALA A 33 -10.98 -8.19 -7.00
N TYR A 34 -10.08 -8.73 -6.19
CA TYR A 34 -9.52 -10.10 -6.22
C TYR A 34 -8.70 -10.46 -7.46
N THR A 35 -8.43 -9.50 -8.35
CA THR A 35 -7.56 -9.71 -9.53
C THR A 35 -6.29 -8.87 -9.49
N GLU A 36 -5.99 -8.23 -8.38
CA GLU A 36 -4.89 -7.27 -8.15
C GLU A 36 -3.52 -7.96 -8.06
N THR A 37 -3.20 -8.84 -9.02
CA THR A 37 -2.00 -9.68 -8.96
C THR A 37 -0.72 -8.88 -9.12
N ARG A 38 -0.69 -7.92 -10.06
CA ARG A 38 0.47 -7.06 -10.31
C ARG A 38 0.62 -6.01 -9.20
N SER A 39 -0.49 -5.40 -8.79
CA SER A 39 -0.51 -4.41 -7.70
C SER A 39 -0.02 -5.03 -6.40
N CYS A 40 -0.48 -6.24 -6.05
CA CYS A 40 0.02 -6.98 -4.90
C CYS A 40 1.51 -7.33 -5.02
N ALA A 41 1.98 -7.70 -6.21
CA ALA A 41 3.39 -8.00 -6.46
C ALA A 41 4.28 -6.76 -6.27
N GLU A 42 3.87 -5.58 -6.75
CA GLU A 42 4.56 -4.30 -6.54
C GLU A 42 4.65 -3.95 -5.05
N HIS A 43 3.55 -4.09 -4.31
CA HIS A 43 3.54 -3.90 -2.86
C HIS A 43 4.47 -4.88 -2.15
N THR A 44 4.42 -6.16 -2.51
CA THR A 44 5.28 -7.20 -1.95
C THR A 44 6.76 -6.90 -2.21
N GLN A 45 7.10 -6.47 -3.42
CA GLN A 45 8.47 -6.12 -3.79
C GLN A 45 8.97 -4.90 -2.99
N MET A 46 8.16 -3.87 -2.86
CA MET A 46 8.50 -2.68 -2.09
C MET A 46 8.70 -3.02 -0.60
N LEU A 47 7.80 -3.82 0.00
CA LEU A 47 7.93 -4.26 1.38
C LEU A 47 9.24 -5.04 1.61
N ARG A 48 9.63 -5.93 0.66
CA ARG A 48 10.90 -6.65 0.74
C ARG A 48 12.10 -5.70 0.67
N ALA A 49 12.06 -4.74 -0.26
CA ALA A 49 13.12 -3.73 -0.43
C ALA A 49 13.29 -2.88 0.83
N GLU A 50 12.19 -2.60 1.53
CA GLU A 50 12.17 -1.87 2.80
C GLU A 50 12.44 -2.75 4.04
N GLY A 51 12.78 -4.02 3.87
CA GLY A 51 13.23 -4.90 4.95
C GLY A 51 12.12 -5.55 5.79
N PHE A 52 10.87 -5.55 5.32
CA PHE A 52 9.79 -6.25 6.00
C PHE A 52 9.88 -7.78 5.80
N ARG A 53 9.51 -8.53 6.83
CA ARG A 53 9.22 -9.97 6.73
C ARG A 53 7.85 -10.14 6.10
N ILE A 54 7.74 -10.96 5.05
CA ILE A 54 6.55 -11.03 4.21
C ILE A 54 5.77 -12.33 4.47
N LYS A 55 4.44 -12.19 4.56
CA LYS A 55 3.47 -13.28 4.46
C LYS A 55 2.58 -13.01 3.24
N GLU A 56 2.83 -13.75 2.16
CA GLU A 56 1.98 -13.75 0.97
C GLU A 56 0.74 -14.63 1.18
N ASN A 57 -0.27 -14.47 0.33
CA ASN A 57 -1.55 -15.20 0.41
C ASN A 57 -2.18 -15.11 1.80
N ALA A 58 -2.18 -13.93 2.40
CA ALA A 58 -2.74 -13.73 3.73
C ALA A 58 -4.23 -14.10 3.74
N ALA A 59 -4.65 -14.83 4.77
CA ALA A 59 -6.02 -15.37 4.88
C ALA A 59 -6.44 -16.28 3.71
N GLY A 60 -5.48 -16.88 2.97
CA GLY A 60 -5.77 -17.68 1.79
C GLY A 60 -6.18 -16.86 0.56
N ILE A 61 -6.01 -15.55 0.59
CA ILE A 61 -6.33 -14.64 -0.52
C ILE A 61 -5.05 -14.39 -1.32
N PRO A 62 -4.96 -14.84 -2.61
CA PRO A 62 -3.74 -14.73 -3.41
C PRO A 62 -3.20 -13.31 -3.58
N THR A 63 -4.09 -12.33 -3.55
CA THR A 63 -3.77 -10.91 -3.74
C THR A 63 -3.64 -10.14 -2.42
N ALA A 64 -3.61 -10.82 -1.27
CA ALA A 64 -3.37 -10.21 0.03
C ALA A 64 -1.95 -10.46 0.52
N VAL A 65 -1.30 -9.43 1.06
CA VAL A 65 0.06 -9.50 1.60
C VAL A 65 0.14 -8.86 2.97
N ILE A 66 0.97 -9.42 3.85
CA ILE A 66 1.32 -8.80 5.13
C ILE A 66 2.83 -8.62 5.18
N GLY A 67 3.28 -7.42 5.53
CA GLY A 67 4.68 -7.13 5.86
C GLY A 67 4.82 -6.77 7.33
N GLU A 68 5.70 -7.42 8.06
CA GLU A 68 5.97 -7.11 9.47
C GLU A 68 7.44 -6.74 9.69
N ALA A 69 7.70 -5.70 10.47
CA ALA A 69 9.03 -5.29 10.89
C ALA A 69 9.06 -4.98 12.39
N GLY A 70 10.30 -4.93 12.96
CA GLY A 70 10.50 -4.79 14.40
C GLY A 70 10.38 -6.11 15.16
N GLN A 71 10.48 -6.04 16.49
CA GLN A 71 10.39 -7.19 17.40
C GLN A 71 9.86 -6.77 18.77
N GLY A 72 9.31 -7.72 19.51
CA GLY A 72 8.78 -7.47 20.85
C GLY A 72 7.60 -6.49 20.85
N GLY A 73 7.22 -5.98 22.01
CA GLY A 73 6.30 -4.89 22.25
C GLY A 73 4.93 -4.96 21.54
N PRO A 74 4.22 -3.84 21.47
CA PRO A 74 2.95 -3.75 20.78
C PRO A 74 3.11 -3.85 19.26
N VAL A 75 2.01 -4.22 18.57
CA VAL A 75 1.92 -4.20 17.10
C VAL A 75 1.10 -2.99 16.67
N ILE A 76 1.68 -2.14 15.83
CA ILE A 76 0.98 -1.06 15.14
C ILE A 76 0.57 -1.57 13.77
N ALA A 77 -0.73 -1.64 13.51
CA ALA A 77 -1.27 -2.09 12.23
C ALA A 77 -1.55 -0.89 11.31
N ILE A 78 -1.05 -0.95 10.08
CA ILE A 78 -1.32 0.01 9.01
C ILE A 78 -1.95 -0.75 7.85
N LEU A 79 -3.08 -0.28 7.37
CA LEU A 79 -3.82 -0.91 6.27
C LEU A 79 -3.66 -0.09 5.01
N GLY A 80 -3.39 -0.76 3.90
CA GLY A 80 -3.34 -0.18 2.56
C GLY A 80 -4.20 -0.99 1.59
N GLU A 81 -4.64 -0.35 0.52
CA GLU A 81 -5.51 -0.89 -0.50
C GLU A 81 -4.90 -0.62 -1.87
N TYR A 82 -5.29 -1.37 -2.91
CA TYR A 82 -4.76 -1.20 -4.26
C TYR A 82 -5.70 -1.68 -5.37
N ASP A 83 -6.95 -2.03 -5.04
CA ASP A 83 -7.95 -2.36 -6.05
C ASP A 83 -8.47 -1.10 -6.77
N ALA A 84 -8.77 -1.27 -8.06
CA ALA A 84 -9.36 -0.26 -8.93
C ALA A 84 -10.86 -0.52 -9.11
N LEU A 85 -11.52 0.43 -9.77
CA LEU A 85 -12.95 0.38 -10.06
C LEU A 85 -13.24 0.18 -11.55
N PRO A 86 -14.28 -0.57 -11.91
CA PRO A 86 -14.74 -0.66 -13.29
C PRO A 86 -15.38 0.67 -13.74
N GLY A 87 -15.25 1.00 -15.01
CA GLY A 87 -15.86 2.19 -15.60
C GLY A 87 -15.16 3.52 -15.29
N LEU A 88 -14.01 3.49 -14.62
CA LEU A 88 -13.28 4.69 -14.18
C LEU A 88 -11.91 4.85 -14.85
N SER A 89 -11.69 4.23 -16.02
CA SER A 89 -10.49 4.48 -16.81
C SER A 89 -10.44 5.94 -17.24
N GLN A 90 -9.34 6.63 -16.90
CA GLN A 90 -9.21 8.06 -17.13
C GLN A 90 -7.76 8.42 -17.43
N GLN A 91 -7.56 9.24 -18.47
CA GLN A 91 -6.26 9.82 -18.73
C GLN A 91 -5.90 10.84 -17.63
N PRO A 92 -4.70 10.72 -17.01
CA PRO A 92 -4.29 11.67 -15.98
C PRO A 92 -4.16 13.08 -16.53
N GLY A 93 -4.44 14.09 -15.68
CA GLY A 93 -4.32 15.50 -16.02
C GLY A 93 -5.40 16.10 -16.92
N LEU A 94 -6.44 15.34 -17.28
CA LEU A 94 -7.57 15.86 -18.06
C LEU A 94 -8.83 16.05 -17.18
N ALA A 95 -9.51 17.18 -17.41
CA ALA A 95 -10.78 17.50 -16.74
C ALA A 95 -12.01 16.96 -17.49
N GLU A 96 -11.83 16.37 -18.66
CA GLU A 96 -12.88 15.75 -19.48
C GLU A 96 -12.72 14.24 -19.51
N PRO A 97 -13.80 13.46 -19.61
CA PRO A 97 -13.75 11.99 -19.68
C PRO A 97 -12.94 11.50 -20.87
N LYS A 98 -11.87 10.75 -20.60
CA LYS A 98 -11.04 10.12 -21.64
C LYS A 98 -10.48 8.80 -21.15
N MET A 99 -11.06 7.72 -21.63
CA MET A 99 -10.59 6.36 -21.34
C MET A 99 -9.18 6.14 -21.90
N VAL A 100 -8.33 5.47 -21.14
CA VAL A 100 -6.92 5.18 -21.51
C VAL A 100 -6.82 3.86 -22.25
N ASP A 101 -7.58 2.84 -21.80
CA ASP A 101 -7.53 1.50 -22.35
C ASP A 101 -8.93 0.85 -22.42
N THR A 102 -8.99 -0.33 -23.07
CA THR A 102 -10.25 -1.06 -23.29
C THR A 102 -10.75 -1.83 -22.06
N SER A 103 -9.97 -1.94 -20.99
CA SER A 103 -10.44 -2.58 -19.74
C SER A 103 -11.53 -1.74 -19.08
N GLY A 104 -11.45 -0.43 -19.24
CA GLY A 104 -12.34 0.52 -18.60
C GLY A 104 -12.07 0.69 -17.09
N PHE A 105 -11.03 0.04 -16.54
CA PHE A 105 -10.71 0.12 -15.12
C PHE A 105 -9.89 1.37 -14.79
N GLY A 106 -10.03 1.89 -13.56
CA GLY A 106 -9.25 3.04 -13.13
C GLY A 106 -9.32 3.29 -11.63
N HIS A 107 -8.32 3.99 -11.11
CA HIS A 107 -8.19 4.33 -9.69
C HIS A 107 -9.01 5.57 -9.30
N GLY A 108 -10.33 5.52 -9.51
CA GLY A 108 -11.23 6.61 -9.16
C GLY A 108 -11.37 6.86 -7.66
N CYS A 109 -11.16 5.85 -6.82
CA CYS A 109 -11.09 5.98 -5.36
C CYS A 109 -9.71 6.39 -4.86
N GLY A 110 -8.66 6.19 -5.68
CA GLY A 110 -7.29 6.57 -5.32
C GLY A 110 -6.54 5.54 -4.47
N HIS A 111 -6.90 4.26 -4.53
CA HIS A 111 -6.24 3.20 -3.76
C HIS A 111 -4.76 3.04 -4.13
N ASN A 112 -4.34 3.36 -5.35
CA ASN A 112 -2.94 3.46 -5.72
C ASN A 112 -2.14 4.43 -4.83
N LEU A 113 -2.74 5.56 -4.46
CA LEU A 113 -2.16 6.55 -3.55
C LEU A 113 -2.28 6.10 -2.09
N LEU A 114 -3.47 5.62 -1.68
CA LEU A 114 -3.74 5.20 -0.31
C LEU A 114 -2.82 4.05 0.11
N GLY A 115 -2.70 3.00 -0.70
CA GLY A 115 -1.84 1.87 -0.40
C GLY A 115 -0.36 2.24 -0.31
N SER A 116 0.11 3.07 -1.26
CA SER A 116 1.49 3.55 -1.27
C SER A 116 1.81 4.46 -0.07
N ALA A 117 0.91 5.39 0.27
CA ALA A 117 1.06 6.28 1.42
C ALA A 117 1.01 5.51 2.76
N ALA A 118 0.11 4.55 2.89
CA ALA A 118 0.01 3.69 4.06
C ALA A 118 1.30 2.87 4.26
N MET A 119 1.87 2.34 3.17
CA MET A 119 3.13 1.61 3.23
C MET A 119 4.31 2.53 3.58
N LEU A 120 4.36 3.75 3.04
CA LEU A 120 5.36 4.75 3.42
C LEU A 120 5.27 5.08 4.92
N ALA A 121 4.05 5.22 5.46
CA ALA A 121 3.86 5.43 6.89
C ALA A 121 4.37 4.25 7.72
N ALA A 122 4.06 3.00 7.31
CA ALA A 122 4.57 1.80 7.97
C ALA A 122 6.11 1.72 7.92
N THR A 123 6.70 2.11 6.80
CA THR A 123 8.16 2.15 6.62
C THR A 123 8.81 3.21 7.51
N ALA A 124 8.23 4.41 7.59
CA ALA A 124 8.72 5.46 8.47
C ALA A 124 8.64 5.06 9.97
N ILE A 125 7.57 4.37 10.37
CA ILE A 125 7.45 3.80 11.72
C ILE A 125 8.54 2.75 11.97
N LYS A 126 8.79 1.87 11.01
CA LYS A 126 9.85 0.86 11.08
C LYS A 126 11.22 1.53 11.28
N ASP A 127 11.56 2.48 10.42
CA ASP A 127 12.83 3.18 10.46
C ASP A 127 13.01 3.92 11.81
N TRP A 128 11.95 4.52 12.34
CA TRP A 128 11.97 5.19 13.63
C TRP A 128 12.13 4.22 14.80
N ILE A 129 11.40 3.10 14.81
CA ILE A 129 11.54 2.03 15.81
C ILE A 129 12.99 1.51 15.85
N GLU A 130 13.58 1.28 14.67
CA GLU A 130 14.97 0.82 14.56
C GLU A 130 15.98 1.88 15.06
N ALA A 131 15.81 3.14 14.66
CA ALA A 131 16.70 4.23 15.05
C ALA A 131 16.70 4.50 16.55
N GLU A 132 15.54 4.40 17.20
CA GLU A 132 15.37 4.66 18.63
C GLU A 132 15.54 3.40 19.51
N GLY A 133 15.75 2.23 18.91
CA GLY A 133 15.88 0.97 19.64
C GLY A 133 14.62 0.58 20.42
N ILE A 134 13.44 0.90 19.90
CA ILE A 134 12.16 0.66 20.57
C ILE A 134 11.70 -0.79 20.35
N GLU A 135 11.30 -1.46 21.42
CA GLU A 135 10.63 -2.76 21.33
C GLU A 135 9.17 -2.58 20.91
N ALA A 136 8.94 -2.62 19.60
CA ALA A 136 7.63 -2.56 18.98
C ALA A 136 7.68 -3.24 17.60
N ARG A 137 6.52 -3.50 17.06
CA ARG A 137 6.36 -4.03 15.68
C ARG A 137 5.41 -3.13 14.91
N VAL A 138 5.72 -2.93 13.63
CA VAL A 138 4.77 -2.38 12.67
C VAL A 138 4.37 -3.48 11.69
N ARG A 139 3.09 -3.54 11.36
CA ARG A 139 2.56 -4.50 10.41
C ARG A 139 1.75 -3.77 9.36
N TYR A 140 2.20 -3.85 8.11
CA TYR A 140 1.44 -3.39 6.96
C TYR A 140 0.56 -4.53 6.46
N TYR A 141 -0.72 -4.23 6.23
CA TYR A 141 -1.68 -5.13 5.62
C TYR A 141 -2.04 -4.60 4.23
N GLY A 142 -1.59 -5.28 3.17
CA GLY A 142 -2.06 -5.07 1.81
C GLY A 142 -3.40 -5.77 1.62
N CYS A 143 -4.46 -4.99 1.62
CA CYS A 143 -5.84 -5.45 1.61
C CYS A 143 -6.43 -5.30 0.21
N PRO A 144 -6.67 -6.41 -0.53
CA PRO A 144 -7.35 -6.35 -1.82
C PRO A 144 -8.86 -6.17 -1.66
N ALA A 145 -9.54 -5.95 -2.78
CA ALA A 145 -10.99 -6.03 -2.92
C ALA A 145 -11.78 -5.22 -1.88
N GLU A 146 -11.32 -4.00 -1.58
CA GLU A 146 -12.07 -3.10 -0.70
C GLU A 146 -13.40 -2.71 -1.34
N GLU A 147 -13.38 -2.43 -2.64
CA GLU A 147 -14.52 -2.01 -3.46
C GLU A 147 -15.53 -3.16 -3.67
N GLY A 148 -16.27 -3.48 -2.62
CA GLY A 148 -17.36 -4.47 -2.65
C GLY A 148 -16.96 -5.93 -2.42
N GLY A 149 -15.66 -6.27 -2.36
CA GLY A 149 -15.19 -7.63 -2.10
C GLY A 149 -14.94 -7.96 -0.64
N ALA A 150 -14.81 -6.92 0.22
CA ALA A 150 -14.68 -7.02 1.67
C ALA A 150 -13.56 -7.97 2.17
N ALA A 151 -12.39 -8.01 1.49
CA ALA A 151 -11.29 -8.90 1.84
C ALA A 151 -10.82 -8.75 3.29
N LYS A 152 -10.87 -7.55 3.86
CA LYS A 152 -10.54 -7.29 5.28
C LYS A 152 -11.36 -8.16 6.24
N THR A 153 -12.64 -8.42 5.93
CA THR A 153 -13.50 -9.31 6.74
C THR A 153 -12.95 -10.72 6.80
N TYR A 154 -12.49 -11.25 5.65
CA TYR A 154 -11.87 -12.58 5.60
C TYR A 154 -10.51 -12.59 6.30
N MET A 155 -9.71 -11.54 6.14
CA MET A 155 -8.42 -11.40 6.82
C MET A 155 -8.59 -11.40 8.34
N VAL A 156 -9.60 -10.70 8.87
CA VAL A 156 -9.92 -10.70 10.31
C VAL A 156 -10.40 -12.07 10.79
N ARG A 157 -11.21 -12.76 10.00
CA ARG A 157 -11.71 -14.12 10.36
C ARG A 157 -10.58 -15.14 10.47
N GLU A 158 -9.58 -15.06 9.64
CA GLU A 158 -8.46 -16.00 9.60
C GLU A 158 -7.29 -15.62 10.55
N GLY A 159 -7.39 -14.53 11.32
CA GLY A 159 -6.41 -14.07 12.30
C GLY A 159 -5.37 -13.12 11.74
#